data_9aab70db6d873ec3e82b64caaeac0d2a
#
_entry.id   9aab70db6d873ec3e82b64caaeac0d2a
#
_cell.length_a   1.000
_cell.length_b   1.000
_cell.length_c   1.000
_cell.angle_alpha   90.00
_cell.angle_beta   90.00
_cell.angle_gamma   90.00
#
_symmetry.space_group_name_H-M   'P 1'
#
loop_
_entity.id
_entity.type
_entity.pdbx_description
1 polymer ?
#
loop_
_entity_poly.entity_id
_entity_poly.type
_entity_poly.pdbx_seq_one_letter_code
_entity_poly.pdbx_strand_id
1 'polypeptide(L)'
;LDFSEDLIDSPSSDPFAGIDFATMTAKRQVTLYNALRAIETAKIDPRIQGIYLRPNGGGMATYAILEELREALQDFRQSGKFVIAYNETYGQGGYYLASVADEIYLEPHGGMQWMGVSSTLMFYKGLFDKLDIQAEIFRPTA
;
A
#
# COMPACT_ATOMS: atom_id res chain seq x y z
N LEU A 1 5.38 5.48 11.74
CA LEU A 1 4.47 5.56 10.59
C LEU A 1 3.40 4.49 10.76
N ASP A 2 2.18 4.92 10.89
CA ASP A 2 1.02 4.05 11.03
C ASP A 2 0.21 4.12 9.73
N PHE A 3 0.11 2.99 9.03
CA PHE A 3 -0.71 2.81 7.83
C PHE A 3 -1.94 1.95 8.14
N SER A 4 -2.51 2.10 9.35
CA SER A 4 -3.77 1.43 9.73
C SER A 4 -4.96 1.90 8.90
N GLU A 5 -4.85 3.05 8.26
CA GLU A 5 -5.83 3.59 7.33
C GLU A 5 -5.40 3.38 5.87
N ASP A 6 -6.37 3.48 4.95
CA ASP A 6 -6.09 3.24 3.53
C ASP A 6 -5.09 4.25 2.97
N LEU A 7 -4.03 3.72 2.40
CA LEU A 7 -3.05 4.51 1.67
C LEU A 7 -3.57 4.72 0.25
N ILE A 8 -3.72 5.99 -0.14
CA ILE A 8 -4.19 6.37 -1.47
C ILE A 8 -3.07 7.08 -2.25
N ASP A 9 -3.04 6.86 -3.55
CA ASP A 9 -2.06 7.48 -4.44
C ASP A 9 -2.24 9.01 -4.50
N SER A 10 -3.46 9.45 -4.73
CA SER A 10 -3.78 10.88 -4.78
C SER A 10 -5.08 11.21 -4.04
N PRO A 11 -5.21 12.44 -3.51
CA PRO A 11 -6.44 12.86 -2.86
C PRO A 11 -7.61 12.76 -3.83
N SER A 12 -8.73 12.21 -3.36
CA SER A 12 -9.96 12.21 -4.15
C SER A 12 -10.40 13.64 -4.46
N SER A 13 -10.84 13.87 -5.67
CA SER A 13 -11.46 15.15 -6.06
C SER A 13 -12.87 15.32 -5.50
N ASP A 14 -13.45 14.26 -4.90
CA ASP A 14 -14.74 14.32 -4.23
C ASP A 14 -14.56 14.92 -2.82
N PRO A 15 -15.17 16.08 -2.53
CA PRO A 15 -15.06 16.73 -1.22
C PRO A 15 -15.66 15.91 -0.07
N PHE A 16 -16.41 14.86 -0.35
CA PHE A 16 -17.03 13.98 0.62
C PHE A 16 -16.36 12.61 0.76
N ALA A 17 -15.35 12.29 -0.07
CA ALA A 17 -14.71 10.98 -0.11
C ALA A 17 -13.99 10.56 1.20
N GLY A 18 -13.76 11.49 2.10
CA GLY A 18 -13.15 11.22 3.40
C GLY A 18 -14.12 11.26 4.59
N ILE A 19 -15.42 11.38 4.36
CA ILE A 19 -16.41 11.51 5.43
C ILE A 19 -17.16 10.20 5.61
N ASP A 20 -17.04 9.61 6.79
CA ASP A 20 -17.92 8.52 7.20
C ASP A 20 -19.25 9.14 7.70
N PHE A 21 -20.29 9.03 6.87
CA PHE A 21 -21.61 9.60 7.19
C PHE A 21 -22.32 8.90 8.36
N ALA A 22 -21.91 7.69 8.73
CA ALA A 22 -22.48 6.98 9.86
C ALA A 22 -21.96 7.53 11.20
N THR A 23 -20.70 7.94 11.23
CA THR A 23 -20.02 8.46 12.43
C THR A 23 -19.76 9.95 12.37
N MET A 24 -20.04 10.61 11.25
CA MET A 24 -19.74 12.03 10.97
C MET A 24 -18.27 12.40 11.25
N THR A 25 -17.38 11.44 11.10
CA THR A 25 -15.93 11.62 11.30
C THR A 25 -15.20 11.67 9.96
N ALA A 26 -14.26 12.59 9.84
CA ALA A 26 -13.36 12.62 8.69
C ALA A 26 -12.32 11.48 8.82
N LYS A 27 -12.33 10.55 7.90
CA LYS A 27 -11.31 9.51 7.78
C LYS A 27 -9.99 10.17 7.37
N ARG A 28 -8.96 9.99 8.16
CA ARG A 28 -7.65 10.54 7.87
C ARG A 28 -7.00 9.69 6.77
N GLN A 29 -7.01 10.21 5.56
CA GLN A 29 -6.37 9.56 4.43
C GLN A 29 -4.90 9.97 4.37
N VAL A 30 -4.01 8.99 4.33
CA VAL A 30 -2.59 9.23 4.12
C VAL A 30 -2.30 9.06 2.63
N THR A 31 -1.88 10.13 1.98
CA THR A 31 -1.44 10.05 0.58
C THR A 31 -0.01 9.54 0.50
N LEU A 32 0.31 8.80 -0.57
CA LEU A 32 1.67 8.36 -0.86
C LEU A 32 2.67 9.51 -0.79
N TYR A 33 2.35 10.63 -1.43
CA TYR A 33 3.19 11.83 -1.41
C TYR A 33 3.52 12.33 0.01
N ASN A 34 2.52 12.38 0.90
CA ASN A 34 2.74 12.82 2.27
C ASN A 34 3.58 11.81 3.06
N ALA A 35 3.40 10.51 2.82
CA ALA A 35 4.18 9.47 3.44
C ALA A 35 5.66 9.55 3.01
N LEU A 36 5.92 9.69 1.72
CA LEU A 36 7.28 9.83 1.18
C LEU A 36 7.98 11.09 1.72
N ARG A 37 7.29 12.23 1.72
CA ARG A 37 7.83 13.46 2.32
C ARG A 37 8.12 13.35 3.80
N ALA A 38 7.27 12.65 4.54
CA ALA A 38 7.49 12.41 5.97
C ALA A 38 8.75 11.55 6.20
N ILE A 39 8.96 10.51 5.40
CA ILE A 39 10.16 9.66 5.47
C ILE A 39 11.42 10.46 5.11
N GLU A 40 11.37 11.25 4.04
CA GLU A 40 12.47 12.12 3.62
C GLU A 40 12.84 13.15 4.70
N THR A 41 11.83 13.82 5.28
CA THR A 41 12.03 14.75 6.38
C THR A 41 12.63 14.05 7.60
N ALA A 42 12.13 12.86 7.94
CA ALA A 42 12.64 12.05 9.04
C ALA A 42 14.10 11.61 8.82
N LYS A 43 14.50 11.39 7.56
CA LYS A 43 15.87 11.03 7.19
C LYS A 43 16.87 12.12 7.58
N ILE A 44 16.53 13.38 7.36
CA ILE A 44 17.43 14.52 7.61
C ILE A 44 17.31 15.11 9.02
N ASP A 45 16.22 14.86 9.74
CA ASP A 45 16.02 15.42 11.09
C ASP A 45 16.87 14.67 12.11
N PRO A 46 17.85 15.34 12.78
CA PRO A 46 18.71 14.68 13.75
C PRO A 46 18.01 14.21 15.04
N ARG A 47 16.80 14.70 15.29
CA ARG A 47 16.00 14.30 16.47
C ARG A 47 15.32 12.96 16.26
N ILE A 48 15.16 12.52 15.00
CA ILE A 48 14.55 11.24 14.65
C ILE A 48 15.66 10.20 14.50
N GLN A 49 15.61 9.16 15.31
CA GLN A 49 16.61 8.09 15.32
C GLN A 49 16.15 6.86 14.52
N GLY A 50 14.86 6.68 14.34
CA GLY A 50 14.31 5.55 13.63
C GLY A 50 12.83 5.70 13.31
N ILE A 51 12.31 4.75 12.55
CA ILE A 51 10.90 4.65 12.18
C ILE A 51 10.31 3.39 12.81
N TYR A 52 9.20 3.56 13.53
CA TYR A 52 8.33 2.45 13.89
C TYR A 52 7.23 2.33 12.84
N LEU A 53 7.21 1.20 12.13
CA LEU A 53 6.34 0.93 11.00
C LEU A 53 5.21 -0.01 11.44
N ARG A 54 3.96 0.40 11.23
CA ARG A 54 2.77 -0.47 11.35
C ARG A 54 2.12 -0.55 9.98
N PRO A 55 2.51 -1.53 9.15
CA PRO A 55 1.88 -1.70 7.85
C PRO A 55 0.48 -2.27 8.02
N ASN A 56 -0.51 -1.71 7.33
CA ASN A 56 -1.87 -2.23 7.42
C ASN A 56 -1.96 -3.64 6.80
N GLY A 57 -2.64 -4.54 7.52
CA GLY A 57 -2.85 -5.92 7.06
C GLY A 57 -3.91 -6.08 5.97
N GLY A 58 -4.72 -5.07 5.69
CA GLY A 58 -5.89 -5.21 4.83
C GLY A 58 -6.13 -4.12 3.77
N GLY A 59 -5.44 -2.99 3.84
CA GLY A 59 -5.58 -1.94 2.84
C GLY A 59 -4.87 -2.30 1.55
N MET A 60 -5.57 -2.24 0.44
CA MET A 60 -5.05 -2.54 -0.90
C MET A 60 -4.27 -1.35 -1.47
N ALA A 61 -3.14 -1.01 -0.89
CA ALA A 61 -2.16 -0.26 -1.66
C ALA A 61 -1.72 -1.13 -2.84
N THR A 62 -1.66 -0.56 -4.03
CA THR A 62 -1.11 -1.28 -5.19
C THR A 62 0.34 -1.63 -4.93
N TYR A 63 0.84 -2.70 -5.53
CA TYR A 63 2.26 -3.07 -5.38
C TYR A 63 3.22 -1.94 -5.79
N ALA A 64 2.83 -1.09 -6.75
CA ALA A 64 3.59 0.09 -7.13
C ALA A 64 3.78 1.08 -5.96
N ILE A 65 2.70 1.38 -5.23
CA ILE A 65 2.76 2.24 -4.03
C ILE A 65 3.64 1.61 -2.94
N LEU A 66 3.50 0.30 -2.74
CA LEU A 66 4.31 -0.42 -1.74
C LEU A 66 5.79 -0.43 -2.12
N GLU A 67 6.11 -0.51 -3.41
CA GLU A 67 7.49 -0.46 -3.93
C GLU A 67 8.12 0.91 -3.66
N GLU A 68 7.44 2.00 -4.00
CA GLU A 68 7.95 3.36 -3.74
C GLU A 68 8.17 3.61 -2.23
N LEU A 69 7.23 3.19 -1.39
CA LEU A 69 7.41 3.30 0.06
C LEU A 69 8.58 2.46 0.58
N ARG A 70 8.73 1.25 0.02
CA ARG A 70 9.81 0.35 0.38
C ARG A 70 11.17 0.95 0.02
N GLU A 71 11.30 1.54 -1.17
CA GLU A 71 12.51 2.23 -1.60
C GLU A 71 12.84 3.41 -0.68
N ALA A 72 11.85 4.23 -0.34
CA ALA A 72 12.02 5.34 0.59
C ALA A 72 12.47 4.89 1.98
N LEU A 73 11.91 3.81 2.51
CA LEU A 73 12.32 3.23 3.79
C LEU A 73 13.73 2.62 3.73
N GLN A 74 14.09 2.00 2.60
CA GLN A 74 15.44 1.48 2.39
C GLN A 74 16.48 2.60 2.35
N ASP A 75 16.18 3.69 1.66
CA ASP A 75 17.01 4.89 1.61
C ASP A 75 17.12 5.56 3.00
N PHE A 76 16.03 5.57 3.77
CA PHE A 76 16.07 6.01 5.16
C PHE A 76 17.04 5.17 6.01
N ARG A 77 17.01 3.83 5.90
CA ARG A 77 17.95 2.95 6.60
C ARG A 77 19.41 3.22 6.23
N GLN A 78 19.68 3.51 4.95
CA GLN A 78 21.03 3.85 4.49
C GLN A 78 21.61 5.11 5.17
N SER A 79 20.76 5.96 5.75
CA SER A 79 21.20 7.09 6.56
C SER A 79 21.75 6.73 7.95
N GLY A 80 21.74 5.43 8.30
CA GLY A 80 22.21 4.93 9.59
C GLY A 80 21.14 4.91 10.68
N LYS A 81 19.88 5.18 10.33
CA LYS A 81 18.73 5.13 11.24
C LYS A 81 18.04 3.78 11.12
N PHE A 82 17.40 3.31 12.20
CA PHE A 82 16.75 2.00 12.22
C PHE A 82 15.28 2.07 11.79
N VAL A 83 14.77 0.95 11.29
CA VAL A 83 13.34 0.72 11.02
C VAL A 83 12.91 -0.54 11.75
N ILE A 84 11.89 -0.44 12.57
CA ILE A 84 11.27 -1.56 13.27
C ILE A 84 9.83 -1.69 12.80
N ALA A 85 9.43 -2.88 12.41
CA ALA A 85 8.07 -3.18 12.01
C ALA A 85 7.35 -4.03 13.05
N TYR A 86 6.12 -3.67 13.38
CA TYR A 86 5.24 -4.48 14.23
C TYR A 86 3.83 -4.49 13.65
N ASN A 87 3.18 -5.64 13.70
CA ASN A 87 1.76 -5.75 13.42
C ASN A 87 1.13 -6.94 14.13
N GLU A 88 -0.18 -6.87 14.34
CA GLU A 88 -0.99 -7.98 14.86
C GLU A 88 -1.26 -9.02 13.77
N THR A 89 -1.38 -8.59 12.53
CA THR A 89 -1.60 -9.47 11.38
C THR A 89 -0.87 -8.92 10.16
N TYR A 90 -0.07 -9.76 9.52
CA TYR A 90 0.58 -9.41 8.26
C TYR A 90 -0.14 -10.04 7.08
N GLY A 91 -0.70 -9.21 6.21
CA GLY A 91 -1.00 -9.60 4.84
C GLY A 91 0.27 -9.55 3.98
N GLN A 92 0.20 -10.13 2.79
CA GLN A 92 1.36 -10.22 1.89
C GLN A 92 1.98 -8.85 1.56
N GLY A 93 1.16 -7.83 1.25
CA GLY A 93 1.65 -6.46 0.99
C GLY A 93 2.26 -5.81 2.23
N GLY A 94 1.63 -5.97 3.40
CA GLY A 94 2.16 -5.47 4.66
C GLY A 94 3.51 -6.10 5.02
N TYR A 95 3.65 -7.41 4.82
CA TYR A 95 4.92 -8.09 5.03
C TYR A 95 5.98 -7.68 4.01
N TYR A 96 5.60 -7.50 2.74
CA TYR A 96 6.50 -6.98 1.72
C TYR A 96 7.11 -5.62 2.13
N LEU A 97 6.28 -4.72 2.66
CA LEU A 97 6.75 -3.44 3.16
C LEU A 97 7.60 -3.60 4.43
N ALA A 98 7.17 -4.44 5.37
CA ALA A 98 7.89 -4.70 6.62
C ALA A 98 9.26 -5.35 6.38
N SER A 99 9.44 -6.09 5.29
CA SER A 99 10.69 -6.82 5.02
C SER A 99 11.91 -5.92 4.77
N VAL A 100 11.72 -4.60 4.68
CA VAL A 100 12.83 -3.62 4.67
C VAL A 100 13.32 -3.28 6.08
N ALA A 101 12.52 -3.57 7.11
CA ALA A 101 12.87 -3.24 8.48
C ALA A 101 14.10 -4.04 8.99
N ASP A 102 14.79 -3.50 9.98
CA ASP A 102 15.89 -4.17 10.66
C ASP A 102 15.36 -5.30 11.55
N GLU A 103 14.19 -5.08 12.16
CA GLU A 103 13.51 -6.04 12.99
C GLU A 103 12.01 -6.06 12.68
N ILE A 104 11.43 -7.27 12.62
CA ILE A 104 10.01 -7.48 12.34
C ILE A 104 9.40 -8.24 13.52
N TYR A 105 8.37 -7.67 14.10
CA TYR A 105 7.62 -8.26 15.20
C TYR A 105 6.20 -8.59 14.77
N LEU A 106 5.74 -9.76 15.13
CA LEU A 106 4.35 -10.21 14.99
C LEU A 106 3.78 -10.47 16.36
N GLU A 107 2.54 -10.04 16.60
CA GLU A 107 1.80 -10.39 17.82
C GLU A 107 1.75 -11.93 17.98
N PRO A 108 2.06 -12.49 19.17
CA PRO A 108 2.08 -13.94 19.39
C PRO A 108 0.77 -14.67 19.04
N HIS A 109 -0.37 -14.00 19.19
CA HIS A 109 -1.69 -14.51 18.80
C HIS A 109 -2.14 -14.03 17.42
N GLY A 110 -1.28 -13.33 16.72
CA GLY A 110 -1.54 -12.78 15.41
C GLY A 110 -1.42 -13.81 14.29
N GLY A 111 -1.62 -13.35 13.06
CA GLY A 111 -1.59 -14.18 11.88
C GLY A 111 -0.74 -13.61 10.76
N MET A 112 -0.22 -14.48 9.90
CA MET A 112 0.43 -14.10 8.67
C MET A 112 -0.25 -14.79 7.49
N GLN A 113 -0.65 -14.01 6.48
CA GLN A 113 -1.19 -14.55 5.24
C GLN A 113 -0.13 -14.48 4.14
N TRP A 114 0.20 -15.65 3.62
CA TRP A 114 1.15 -15.81 2.52
C TRP A 114 0.54 -16.64 1.42
N MET A 115 -0.12 -16.01 0.45
CA MET A 115 -0.90 -16.71 -0.59
C MET A 115 -0.23 -16.69 -1.97
N GLY A 116 0.83 -15.90 -2.16
CA GLY A 116 1.42 -15.66 -3.47
C GLY A 116 0.58 -14.74 -4.36
N VAL A 117 1.02 -14.56 -5.59
CA VAL A 117 0.33 -13.77 -6.60
C VAL A 117 -0.05 -14.70 -7.75
N SER A 118 -1.34 -14.77 -8.06
CA SER A 118 -1.84 -15.47 -9.25
C SER A 118 -2.82 -14.59 -10.00
N SER A 119 -2.78 -14.66 -11.33
CA SER A 119 -3.74 -13.99 -12.20
C SER A 119 -4.30 -14.98 -13.20
N THR A 120 -5.61 -15.05 -13.28
CA THR A 120 -6.30 -15.88 -14.29
C THR A 120 -6.84 -14.96 -15.39
N LEU A 121 -6.31 -15.13 -16.60
CA LEU A 121 -6.82 -14.43 -17.77
C LEU A 121 -7.84 -15.33 -18.46
N MET A 122 -9.07 -14.84 -18.59
CA MET A 122 -10.11 -15.53 -19.36
C MET A 122 -10.17 -14.98 -20.78
N PHE A 123 -10.13 -15.89 -21.76
CA PHE A 123 -10.20 -15.55 -23.18
C PHE A 123 -11.59 -15.94 -23.71
N TYR A 124 -12.38 -14.93 -24.08
CA TYR A 124 -13.76 -15.14 -24.55
C TYR A 124 -13.89 -15.25 -26.08
N LYS A 125 -12.78 -15.15 -26.84
CA LYS A 125 -12.82 -15.17 -28.31
C LYS A 125 -13.59 -16.38 -28.85
N GLY A 126 -13.26 -17.58 -28.39
CA GLY A 126 -13.92 -18.80 -28.86
C GLY A 126 -15.42 -18.89 -28.51
N LEU A 127 -15.85 -18.20 -27.46
CA LEU A 127 -17.27 -18.08 -27.11
C LEU A 127 -17.97 -17.11 -28.06
N PHE A 128 -17.36 -15.96 -28.32
CA PHE A 128 -17.91 -14.93 -29.22
C PHE A 128 -18.01 -15.45 -30.64
N ASP A 129 -16.99 -16.16 -31.12
CA ASP A 129 -17.01 -16.80 -32.46
C ASP A 129 -18.17 -17.81 -32.60
N LYS A 130 -18.49 -18.57 -31.53
CA LYS A 130 -19.63 -19.52 -31.55
C LYS A 130 -21.00 -18.86 -31.44
N LEU A 131 -21.06 -17.67 -30.87
CA LEU A 131 -22.30 -16.90 -30.72
C LEU A 131 -22.49 -15.86 -31.83
N ASP A 132 -21.58 -15.85 -32.82
CA ASP A 132 -21.56 -14.85 -33.91
C ASP A 132 -21.55 -13.39 -33.41
N ILE A 133 -20.86 -13.16 -32.27
CA ILE A 133 -20.69 -11.84 -31.69
C ILE A 133 -19.34 -11.26 -32.12
N GLN A 134 -19.40 -10.15 -32.85
CA GLN A 134 -18.21 -9.38 -33.22
C GLN A 134 -17.96 -8.28 -32.17
N ALA A 135 -16.83 -8.38 -31.46
CA ALA A 135 -16.42 -7.35 -30.52
C ALA A 135 -15.65 -6.24 -31.26
N GLU A 136 -16.22 -5.04 -31.34
CA GLU A 136 -15.52 -3.86 -31.84
C GLU A 136 -14.77 -3.16 -30.70
N ILE A 137 -13.45 -3.00 -30.88
CA ILE A 137 -12.61 -2.30 -29.91
C ILE A 137 -12.30 -0.90 -30.46
N PHE A 138 -12.94 0.11 -29.88
CA PHE A 138 -12.62 1.49 -30.18
C PHE A 138 -11.35 1.89 -29.37
N ARG A 139 -10.28 2.16 -30.10
CA ARG A 139 -9.06 2.74 -29.49
C ARG A 139 -9.03 4.24 -29.82
N PRO A 140 -8.94 5.14 -28.83
CA PRO A 140 -8.66 6.54 -29.14
C PRO A 140 -7.28 6.61 -29.79
N THR A 141 -7.23 7.19 -30.96
CA THR A 141 -5.97 7.56 -31.62
C THR A 141 -5.37 8.72 -30.82
N ALA A 142 -4.15 8.53 -30.28
CA ALA A 142 -3.38 9.57 -29.64
C ALA A 142 -2.90 10.60 -30.69
#